data_d873bb4ca1b90080f5cd6757befe4d8d
#
_entry.id   d873bb4ca1b90080f5cd6757befe4d8d
#
_cell.length_a   1.000
_cell.length_b   1.000
_cell.length_c   1.000
_cell.angle_alpha   90.00
_cell.angle_beta   90.00
_cell.angle_gamma   90.00
#
_symmetry.space_group_name_H-M   'P 1'
#
loop_
_entity.id
_entity.type
_entity.pdbx_description
1 polymer ?
#
loop_
_entity_poly.entity_id
_entity_poly.type
_entity_poly.pdbx_seq_one_letter_code
_entity_poly.pdbx_strand_id
1 'polypeptide(L)'
;MPSLRKKTILAPKKTFLAFPDHYVNLPGFIKFANLANLKVVDDAGKNVIKAGTIVHMKDDGEVVLPTSALAPNGIIFDEIVVDDYDSADTQVNAAVMVHGFVRADRLTVKASTDGTVAKLAAANPMINIVKA
;
A
#
# COMPACT_ATOMS: atom_id res chain seq x y z
N MET A 1 -32.09 -11.27 -18.72
CA MET A 1 -31.56 -11.18 -18.56
C MET A 1 -30.81 -11.27 -18.35
N PRO A 2 -30.77 -11.33 -18.26
CA PRO A 2 -29.95 -11.32 -17.88
C PRO A 2 -29.17 -10.92 -17.48
N SER A 3 -29.20 -10.95 -17.19
CA SER A 3 -28.49 -10.43 -16.84
C SER A 3 -27.67 -10.01 -16.83
N LEU A 4 -27.70 -9.93 -16.90
CA LEU A 4 -26.79 -9.49 -16.88
C LEU A 4 -26.01 -8.77 -16.38
N ARG A 5 -25.84 -8.75 -15.97
CA ARG A 5 -25.07 -8.12 -15.55
C ARG A 5 -23.96 -8.17 -15.95
N LYS A 6 -23.60 -7.81 -16.27
CA LYS A 6 -22.56 -7.75 -16.58
C LYS A 6 -21.62 -7.34 -16.03
N LYS A 7 -21.21 -7.63 -15.74
CA LYS A 7 -20.31 -7.24 -15.27
C LYS A 7 -19.32 -7.07 -15.97
N THR A 8 -19.19 -6.43 -16.13
CA THR A 8 -18.32 -6.12 -16.80
C THR A 8 -17.08 -6.17 -16.33
N ILE A 9 -16.47 -6.99 -16.76
CA ILE A 9 -15.30 -7.12 -16.29
C ILE A 9 -14.35 -6.57 -17.10
N LEU A 10 -13.83 -5.70 -16.76
CA LEU A 10 -12.79 -5.16 -17.26
C LEU A 10 -11.61 -5.99 -17.14
N ALA A 11 -10.54 -5.65 -17.74
CA ALA A 11 -9.26 -6.27 -17.49
C ALA A 11 -8.99 -6.16 -16.01
N PRO A 12 -8.74 -7.25 -15.30
CA PRO A 12 -8.51 -7.16 -13.89
C PRO A 12 -7.29 -6.33 -13.59
N LYS A 13 -7.37 -5.51 -12.57
CA LYS A 13 -6.21 -4.79 -12.11
C LYS A 13 -5.18 -5.77 -11.63
N LYS A 14 -3.93 -5.50 -11.93
CA LYS A 14 -2.86 -6.27 -11.33
C LYS A 14 -2.85 -5.96 -9.84
N THR A 15 -2.88 -6.98 -9.04
CA THR A 15 -2.73 -6.83 -7.61
C THR A 15 -1.33 -7.23 -7.18
N PHE A 16 -0.86 -6.65 -6.08
CA PHE A 16 0.43 -7.04 -5.52
C PHE A 16 0.36 -8.38 -4.80
N LEU A 17 -0.81 -8.89 -4.50
CA LEU A 17 -0.96 -10.17 -3.81
C LEU A 17 -0.62 -11.33 -4.74
N ALA A 18 0.19 -12.27 -4.25
CA ALA A 18 0.45 -13.51 -4.96
C ALA A 18 -0.68 -14.51 -4.72
N PHE A 19 -1.22 -14.53 -3.49
CA PHE A 19 -2.33 -15.38 -3.10
C PHE A 19 -3.41 -14.52 -2.46
N PRO A 20 -4.50 -14.22 -3.18
CA PRO A 20 -5.47 -13.23 -2.70
C PRO A 20 -6.30 -13.67 -1.49
N ASP A 21 -6.28 -14.96 -1.16
CA ASP A 21 -7.08 -15.45 -0.04
C ASP A 21 -6.32 -15.50 1.27
N HIS A 22 -5.06 -15.06 1.28
CA HIS A 22 -4.22 -15.29 2.45
C HIS A 22 -3.46 -14.02 2.83
N TYR A 23 -4.11 -13.19 3.62
CA TYR A 23 -3.50 -11.95 4.08
C TYR A 23 -4.16 -11.48 5.37
N VAL A 24 -3.47 -10.61 6.11
CA VAL A 24 -4.00 -9.95 7.29
C VAL A 24 -3.72 -8.46 7.17
N ASN A 25 -4.77 -7.66 7.30
CA ASN A 25 -4.66 -6.20 7.30
C ASN A 25 -4.95 -5.66 8.69
N LEU A 26 -4.23 -4.60 9.05
CA LEU A 26 -4.50 -3.85 10.27
C LEU A 26 -4.97 -2.45 9.90
N PRO A 27 -5.85 -1.84 10.72
CA PRO A 27 -6.25 -0.46 10.49
C PRO A 27 -5.12 0.48 10.87
N GLY A 28 -4.87 1.45 10.02
CA GLY A 28 -3.88 2.49 10.26
C GLY A 28 -4.41 3.82 9.80
N PHE A 29 -3.59 4.86 9.94
CA PHE A 29 -3.95 6.18 9.45
C PHE A 29 -2.70 6.90 8.97
N ILE A 30 -2.91 7.79 8.00
CA ILE A 30 -1.84 8.62 7.45
C ILE A 30 -2.21 10.06 7.78
N LYS A 31 -1.31 10.77 8.46
CA LYS A 31 -1.53 12.19 8.72
C LYS A 31 -1.48 12.96 7.40
N PHE A 32 -2.28 14.01 7.29
CA PHE A 32 -2.38 14.77 6.04
C PHE A 32 -1.00 15.19 5.52
N ALA A 33 -0.12 15.64 6.39
CA ALA A 33 1.22 16.08 6.00
C ALA A 33 2.06 14.96 5.36
N ASN A 34 1.77 13.70 5.67
CA ASN A 34 2.53 12.57 5.15
C ASN A 34 1.98 12.05 3.82
N LEU A 35 0.81 12.51 3.40
CA LEU A 35 0.25 12.09 2.10
C LEU A 35 1.19 12.44 0.95
N ALA A 36 1.80 13.62 1.02
CA ALA A 36 2.72 14.07 -0.02
C ALA A 36 3.96 13.18 -0.13
N ASN A 37 4.38 12.58 0.98
CA ASN A 37 5.56 11.73 0.99
C ASN A 37 5.33 10.36 0.36
N LEU A 38 4.08 9.92 0.35
CA LEU A 38 3.73 8.56 -0.12
C LEU A 38 3.08 8.58 -1.50
N LYS A 39 2.67 9.72 -1.98
CA LYS A 39 1.91 9.80 -3.23
C LYS A 39 2.77 9.58 -4.47
N VAL A 40 2.13 9.08 -5.51
CA VAL A 40 2.68 9.04 -6.86
C VAL A 40 1.59 9.55 -7.81
N VAL A 41 1.97 9.87 -9.04
CA VAL A 41 0.99 10.29 -10.06
C VAL A 41 0.62 9.05 -10.85
N ASP A 42 -0.67 8.77 -10.96
CA ASP A 42 -1.15 7.62 -11.72
C ASP A 42 -1.24 7.95 -13.22
N ASP A 43 -1.69 6.98 -14.01
CA ASP A 43 -1.79 7.14 -15.47
C ASP A 43 -2.80 8.20 -15.88
N ALA A 44 -3.76 8.50 -15.02
CA ALA A 44 -4.77 9.54 -15.28
C ALA A 44 -4.33 10.92 -14.79
N GLY A 45 -3.13 11.05 -14.24
CA GLY A 45 -2.61 12.32 -13.73
C GLY A 45 -3.06 12.66 -12.33
N LYS A 46 -3.71 11.73 -11.63
CA LYS A 46 -4.13 11.95 -10.24
C LYS A 46 -3.02 11.60 -9.27
N ASN A 47 -2.99 12.30 -8.15
CA ASN A 47 -2.08 11.96 -7.06
C ASN A 47 -2.71 10.85 -6.21
N VAL A 48 -2.05 9.73 -6.12
CA VAL A 48 -2.56 8.56 -5.40
C VAL A 48 -1.45 7.93 -4.57
N ILE A 49 -1.85 7.21 -3.51
CA ILE A 49 -0.97 6.28 -2.83
C ILE A 49 -1.37 4.90 -3.35
N LYS A 50 -0.51 4.26 -4.12
CA LYS A 50 -0.87 3.01 -4.77
C LYS A 50 -0.99 1.86 -3.79
N ALA A 51 -1.91 0.95 -4.06
CA ALA A 51 -1.92 -0.35 -3.41
C ALA A 51 -0.57 -1.03 -3.69
N GLY A 52 0.04 -1.58 -2.66
CA GLY A 52 1.37 -2.17 -2.80
C GLY A 52 2.51 -1.25 -2.37
N THR A 53 2.21 -0.03 -1.90
CA THR A 53 3.27 0.87 -1.41
C THR A 53 3.83 0.36 -0.10
N ILE A 54 5.14 0.22 -0.05
CA ILE A 54 5.84 -0.25 1.16
C ILE A 54 5.94 0.89 2.16
N VAL A 55 5.50 0.66 3.39
CA VAL A 55 5.41 1.68 4.43
C VAL A 55 5.89 1.15 5.78
N HIS A 56 6.04 2.05 6.73
CA HIS A 56 6.22 1.71 8.13
C HIS A 56 4.98 2.12 8.90
N MET A 57 4.38 1.18 9.63
CA MET A 57 3.27 1.48 10.52
C MET A 57 3.77 1.47 11.96
N LYS A 58 3.59 2.58 12.65
CA LYS A 58 3.98 2.70 14.06
C LYS A 58 2.99 1.96 14.96
N ASP A 59 3.37 1.75 16.19
CA ASP A 59 2.56 1.01 17.16
C ASP A 59 1.18 1.65 17.41
N ASP A 60 1.06 2.95 17.23
CA ASP A 60 -0.21 3.66 17.39
C ASP A 60 -1.08 3.62 16.13
N GLY A 61 -0.59 3.04 15.05
CA GLY A 61 -1.30 2.95 13.78
C GLY A 61 -0.90 4.01 12.76
N GLU A 62 -0.04 4.95 13.12
CA GLU A 62 0.39 5.96 12.16
C GLU A 62 1.28 5.36 11.08
N VAL A 63 0.94 5.64 9.83
CA VAL A 63 1.66 5.12 8.67
C VAL A 63 2.57 6.21 8.11
N VAL A 64 3.84 5.91 7.99
CA VAL A 64 4.84 6.87 7.52
C VAL A 64 5.75 6.24 6.48
N LEU A 65 6.49 7.10 5.79
CA LEU A 65 7.51 6.65 4.85
C LEU A 65 8.64 5.97 5.64
N PRO A 66 9.14 4.81 5.21
CA PRO A 66 10.25 4.15 5.91
C PRO A 66 11.50 5.02 5.93
N THR A 67 12.21 4.95 7.06
CA THR A 67 13.50 5.63 7.23
C THR A 67 14.51 4.63 7.80
N SER A 68 15.76 5.07 7.98
CA SER A 68 16.78 4.20 8.56
C SER A 68 16.42 3.76 9.98
N ALA A 69 15.68 4.57 10.72
CA ALA A 69 15.24 4.23 12.07
C ALA A 69 13.87 3.54 12.09
N LEU A 70 13.11 3.64 11.00
CA LEU A 70 11.77 3.08 10.90
C LEU A 70 11.72 2.12 9.73
N ALA A 71 12.12 0.88 9.97
CA ALA A 71 12.19 -0.14 8.94
C ALA A 71 10.79 -0.43 8.37
N PRO A 72 10.68 -0.71 7.07
CA PRO A 72 9.38 -1.00 6.46
C PRO A 72 8.81 -2.29 7.06
N ASN A 73 7.55 -2.27 7.44
CA ASN A 73 6.91 -3.42 8.06
C ASN A 73 5.50 -3.70 7.55
N GLY A 74 5.04 -2.95 6.58
CA GLY A 74 3.71 -3.14 6.03
C GLY A 74 3.58 -2.64 4.61
N ILE A 75 2.41 -2.90 4.03
CA ILE A 75 2.12 -2.54 2.64
C ILE A 75 0.72 -1.95 2.61
N ILE A 76 0.56 -0.82 1.93
CA ILE A 76 -0.76 -0.22 1.74
C ILE A 76 -1.62 -1.18 0.92
N PHE A 77 -2.77 -1.56 1.45
CA PHE A 77 -3.62 -2.56 0.82
C PHE A 77 -4.51 -1.98 -0.28
N ASP A 78 -5.14 -0.85 -0.02
CA ASP A 78 -6.04 -0.20 -0.98
C ASP A 78 -5.48 1.13 -1.45
N GLU A 79 -5.70 1.44 -2.71
CA GLU A 79 -5.29 2.73 -3.26
C GLU A 79 -6.03 3.88 -2.57
N ILE A 80 -5.32 4.95 -2.29
CA ILE A 80 -5.87 6.16 -1.69
C ILE A 80 -5.68 7.30 -2.67
N VAL A 81 -6.78 7.98 -3.03
CA VAL A 81 -6.70 9.13 -3.93
C VAL A 81 -6.42 10.37 -3.08
N VAL A 82 -5.19 10.86 -3.16
CA VAL A 82 -4.73 11.98 -2.32
C VAL A 82 -5.50 13.26 -2.65
N ASP A 83 -5.89 13.44 -3.89
CA ASP A 83 -6.61 14.65 -4.33
C ASP A 83 -8.01 14.77 -3.71
N ASP A 84 -8.54 13.70 -3.13
CA ASP A 84 -9.85 13.75 -2.46
C ASP A 84 -9.78 14.37 -1.06
N TYR A 85 -8.58 14.66 -0.56
CA TYR A 85 -8.39 15.16 0.79
C TYR A 85 -7.72 16.53 0.76
N ASP A 86 -7.99 17.35 1.77
CA ASP A 86 -7.37 18.65 1.89
C ASP A 86 -6.92 18.92 3.34
N SER A 87 -6.42 20.11 3.60
CA SER A 87 -5.85 20.44 4.92
C SER A 87 -6.88 20.43 6.07
N ALA A 88 -8.16 20.34 5.75
CA ALA A 88 -9.19 20.20 6.79
C ALA A 88 -9.23 18.76 7.31
N ASP A 89 -8.73 17.79 6.52
CA ASP A 89 -8.65 16.41 6.96
C ASP A 89 -7.37 16.23 7.77
N THR A 90 -7.50 15.87 9.04
CA THR A 90 -6.31 15.71 9.88
C THR A 90 -5.59 14.40 9.61
N GLN A 91 -6.33 13.38 9.18
CA GLN A 91 -5.77 12.08 8.88
C GLN A 91 -6.69 11.31 7.96
N VAL A 92 -6.12 10.33 7.25
CA VAL A 92 -6.81 9.48 6.30
C VAL A 92 -6.65 8.04 6.75
N ASN A 93 -7.74 7.30 6.81
CA ASN A 93 -7.69 5.89 7.19
C ASN A 93 -7.04 5.06 6.09
N ALA A 94 -6.25 4.08 6.50
CA ALA A 94 -5.57 3.20 5.58
C ALA A 94 -5.60 1.77 6.11
N ALA A 95 -5.73 0.80 5.20
CA ALA A 95 -5.55 -0.60 5.55
C ALA A 95 -4.11 -0.97 5.23
N VAL A 96 -3.40 -1.53 6.20
CA VAL A 96 -2.00 -1.91 6.05
C VAL A 96 -1.88 -3.42 6.17
N MET A 97 -1.41 -4.07 5.11
CA MET A 97 -1.18 -5.50 5.14
C MET A 97 0.12 -5.81 5.87
N VAL A 98 0.04 -6.68 6.87
CA VAL A 98 1.19 -7.06 7.69
C VAL A 98 1.50 -8.55 7.62
N HIS A 99 0.70 -9.32 6.91
CA HIS A 99 0.89 -10.75 6.74
C HIS A 99 0.31 -11.16 5.39
N GLY A 100 1.03 -11.92 4.62
CA GLY A 100 0.55 -12.42 3.35
C GLY A 100 1.66 -12.76 2.38
N PHE A 101 1.28 -13.04 1.15
CA PHE A 101 2.18 -13.39 0.06
C PHE A 101 2.07 -12.33 -1.03
N VAL A 102 3.17 -11.71 -1.39
CA VAL A 102 3.16 -10.59 -2.33
C VAL A 102 4.12 -10.83 -3.49
N ARG A 103 3.86 -10.17 -4.60
CA ARG A 103 4.75 -10.22 -5.75
C ARG A 103 5.68 -9.03 -5.72
N ALA A 104 6.97 -9.30 -5.67
CA ALA A 104 7.97 -8.25 -5.55
C ALA A 104 7.89 -7.23 -6.68
N ASP A 105 7.58 -7.66 -7.88
CA ASP A 105 7.54 -6.78 -9.06
C ASP A 105 6.34 -5.84 -9.08
N ARG A 106 5.40 -6.00 -8.16
CA ARG A 106 4.19 -5.17 -8.10
C ARG A 106 4.12 -4.27 -6.88
N LEU A 107 5.18 -4.24 -6.09
CA LEU A 107 5.27 -3.34 -4.95
C LEU A 107 5.83 -1.99 -5.36
N THR A 108 5.41 -0.94 -4.68
CA THR A 108 5.89 0.41 -4.93
C THR A 108 6.85 0.82 -3.83
N VAL A 109 8.07 1.18 -4.22
CA VAL A 109 9.10 1.60 -3.28
C VAL A 109 9.24 3.12 -3.38
N LYS A 110 8.82 3.84 -2.35
CA LYS A 110 8.93 5.30 -2.31
C LYS A 110 10.25 5.76 -1.69
N ALA A 111 10.71 5.05 -0.69
CA ALA A 111 12.01 5.34 -0.07
C ALA A 111 13.04 4.37 -0.63
N SER A 112 13.78 4.79 -1.63
CA SER A 112 14.60 3.88 -2.43
C SER A 112 15.70 3.15 -1.67
N THR A 113 16.15 3.70 -0.53
CA THR A 113 17.18 3.07 0.28
C THR A 113 16.62 2.40 1.53
N ASP A 114 15.56 2.97 2.10
CA ASP A 114 15.04 2.51 3.38
C ASP A 114 13.77 1.67 3.26
N GLY A 115 13.05 1.79 2.15
CA GLY A 115 11.81 1.07 1.92
C GLY A 115 11.90 -0.02 0.87
N THR A 116 13.06 -0.65 0.72
CA THR A 116 13.27 -1.69 -0.30
C THR A 116 12.53 -2.97 0.07
N VAL A 117 12.27 -3.80 -0.94
CA VAL A 117 11.66 -5.11 -0.74
C VAL A 117 12.50 -5.97 0.20
N ALA A 118 13.82 -5.91 0.06
CA ALA A 118 14.72 -6.69 0.92
C ALA A 118 14.60 -6.28 2.38
N LYS A 119 14.50 -4.98 2.66
CA LYS A 119 14.33 -4.48 4.03
C LYS A 119 12.96 -4.83 4.60
N LEU A 120 11.92 -4.82 3.77
CA LEU A 120 10.60 -5.24 4.19
C LEU A 120 10.62 -6.72 4.61
N ALA A 121 11.22 -7.58 3.81
CA ALA A 121 11.31 -9.00 4.11
C ALA A 121 12.10 -9.25 5.40
N ALA A 122 13.16 -8.46 5.63
CA ALA A 122 13.97 -8.61 6.83
C ALA A 122 13.24 -8.11 8.09
N ALA A 123 12.50 -7.02 7.97
CA ALA A 123 11.81 -6.41 9.13
C ALA A 123 10.50 -7.12 9.47
N ASN A 124 9.83 -7.69 8.48
CA ASN A 124 8.56 -8.38 8.70
C ASN A 124 8.55 -9.71 7.94
N PRO A 125 9.02 -10.79 8.58
CA PRO A 125 9.04 -12.11 7.93
C PRO A 125 7.67 -12.72 7.69
N MET A 126 6.60 -12.12 8.23
CA MET A 126 5.24 -12.58 7.97
C MET A 126 4.76 -12.19 6.56
N ILE A 127 5.48 -11.31 5.88
CA ILE A 127 5.21 -10.99 4.49
C ILE A 127 6.17 -11.81 3.64
N ASN A 128 5.63 -12.75 2.89
CA ASN A 128 6.42 -13.60 2.02
C ASN A 128 6.50 -13.00 0.63
N ILE A 129 7.72 -12.79 0.15
CA ILE A 129 7.96 -12.19 -1.14
C ILE A 129 8.09 -13.28 -2.19
N VAL A 130 7.20 -13.26 -3.15
CA VAL A 130 7.21 -14.20 -4.27
C VAL A 130 7.82 -13.47 -5.47
N LYS A 131 8.85 -14.03 -6.03
CA LYS A 131 9.45 -13.44 -7.21
C LYS A 131 8.66 -13.86 -8.45
N ALA A 132 8.55 -12.92 -9.37
CA ALA A 132 7.80 -13.19 -10.60
C ALA A 132 8.46 -14.26 -11.44
#